data_47a0122665965278ef8511acedef0a98
#
_entry.id   47a0122665965278ef8511acedef0a98
#
_cell.length_a   1.000
_cell.length_b   1.000
_cell.length_c   1.000
_cell.angle_alpha   90.00
_cell.angle_beta   90.00
_cell.angle_gamma   90.00
#
_symmetry.space_group_name_H-M   'P 1'
#
loop_
_entity.id
_entity.type
_entity.pdbx_description
1 polymer ?
#
loop_
_entity_poly.entity_id
_entity_poly.type
_entity_poly.pdbx_seq_one_letter_code
_entity_poly.pdbx_strand_id
1 'polypeptide(L)'
;MNGPAKTKALVLGALLLCGMAVVIVKISSTDKPRRDHAAPPLKFAGERPAVPEQTRPFSGPDAPELADFSSEVPIIVLRTEWPGPVSRSKSYSSFRMEVYEPKGNTLARVADGPSLTTPVGLRLHGMVSRQFPKLSYRLQLQDENAESRAQPLLGMPGSADWVLQGPWLDKSLIRNAFSYDLARAMGCSGMRTRPCEVFLSTAGHAIREGDYVGVYQLTEQIERGPERVDVMKLGAEENSEEAISGGYILACDVGEGKYLPSWKTIQLKYPKRPSRAQIAWIDRALVGFDRALKGPDFREPAKGYAAHIDVDAWVNYILFEELVFNLDAYCRSFYLQKERGGLIRPGPVWDHDLALGHQFPGGTRFTQWWFVERYTPHQWIPRLMEDPAFVSRMAERWAGLRRDVLSNTRMDARIDAIAAPLLPGAAERNFQRWKILNVKSPFREVKYLTYATKTYPEQIAALKEFLHQRAEWMDARLSPQPGK
;
A
#
# COMPACT_ATOMS: atom_id res chain seq x y z
N MET A 1 36.90 -2.59 37.31
CA MET A 1 35.94 -2.10 38.33
C MET A 1 34.78 -1.47 37.63
N ASN A 2 33.70 -2.21 37.55
CA ASN A 2 32.48 -1.85 36.80
C ASN A 2 31.51 -1.15 37.75
N GLY A 3 31.19 0.10 37.46
CA GLY A 3 30.15 0.86 38.15
C GLY A 3 28.78 0.67 37.49
N PRO A 4 27.66 0.61 38.26
CA PRO A 4 26.37 0.28 37.73
C PRO A 4 25.71 1.46 37.00
N ALA A 5 25.08 1.15 35.87
CA ALA A 5 24.27 2.07 35.09
C ALA A 5 23.06 2.54 35.92
N LYS A 6 22.96 3.84 36.17
CA LYS A 6 21.83 4.46 36.88
C LYS A 6 20.58 4.47 35.98
N THR A 7 19.61 3.65 36.32
CA THR A 7 18.27 3.68 35.77
C THR A 7 17.55 4.93 36.34
N LYS A 8 17.35 5.96 35.52
CA LYS A 8 16.47 7.07 35.87
C LYS A 8 15.03 6.64 35.57
N ALA A 9 14.32 6.20 36.59
CA ALA A 9 12.85 6.09 36.54
C ALA A 9 12.26 7.49 36.63
N LEU A 10 11.54 7.90 35.60
CA LEU A 10 10.65 9.08 35.69
C LEU A 10 9.38 8.63 36.41
N VAL A 11 9.29 9.00 37.70
CA VAL A 11 8.06 8.85 38.47
C VAL A 11 7.17 10.04 38.11
N LEU A 12 6.06 9.82 37.40
CA LEU A 12 4.97 10.80 37.33
C LEU A 12 3.98 10.47 38.44
N GLY A 13 3.75 11.46 39.27
CA GLY A 13 2.88 11.39 40.43
C GLY A 13 1.43 11.07 40.08
N ALA A 14 0.87 10.18 40.86
CA ALA A 14 -0.52 9.79 40.83
C ALA A 14 -1.43 10.93 41.29
N LEU A 15 -2.45 11.26 40.50
CA LEU A 15 -3.71 11.82 40.99
C LEU A 15 -4.79 10.77 40.70
N LEU A 16 -5.17 10.04 41.73
CA LEU A 16 -6.33 9.18 41.79
C LEU A 16 -7.60 10.04 41.89
N LEU A 17 -8.42 9.99 40.85
CA LEU A 17 -9.88 10.14 40.97
C LEU A 17 -10.52 9.54 39.68
N CYS A 18 -11.41 8.57 39.91
CA CYS A 18 -12.22 7.85 38.91
C CYS A 18 -11.49 6.81 38.00
N GLY A 19 -11.49 5.57 38.43
CA GLY A 19 -11.70 4.31 37.68
C GLY A 19 -11.12 4.08 36.27
N MET A 20 -10.14 4.85 35.81
CA MET A 20 -9.48 4.65 34.51
C MET A 20 -8.17 3.90 34.69
N ALA A 21 -8.09 2.68 34.15
CA ALA A 21 -6.84 1.95 34.05
C ALA A 21 -5.85 2.74 33.20
N VAL A 22 -4.72 3.13 33.77
CA VAL A 22 -3.64 3.80 33.03
C VAL A 22 -2.87 2.74 32.22
N VAL A 23 -3.00 2.76 30.90
CA VAL A 23 -2.20 1.93 30.00
C VAL A 23 -0.80 2.56 29.90
N ILE A 24 0.20 1.95 30.56
CA ILE A 24 1.59 2.38 30.40
C ILE A 24 2.22 1.53 29.31
N VAL A 25 2.34 2.08 28.09
CA VAL A 25 3.22 1.50 27.08
C VAL A 25 4.66 1.67 27.56
N LYS A 26 5.28 0.59 28.04
CA LYS A 26 6.71 0.58 28.34
C LYS A 26 7.49 0.74 27.04
N ILE A 27 7.82 1.95 26.67
CA ILE A 27 8.92 2.22 25.75
C ILE A 27 10.19 2.02 26.56
N SER A 28 10.90 0.91 26.34
CA SER A 28 12.20 0.65 26.98
C SER A 28 13.17 1.78 26.65
N SER A 29 14.05 2.15 27.58
CA SER A 29 15.12 3.13 27.32
C SER A 29 16.10 2.72 26.22
N THR A 30 16.03 1.46 25.77
CA THR A 30 16.72 0.92 24.60
C THR A 30 16.00 1.25 23.28
N ASP A 31 14.76 1.72 23.33
CA ASP A 31 13.88 2.02 22.18
C ASP A 31 13.95 3.50 21.74
N LYS A 32 15.07 4.19 22.01
CA LYS A 32 15.27 5.54 21.48
C LYS A 32 15.47 5.46 19.96
N PRO A 33 14.80 6.33 19.17
CA PRO A 33 14.99 6.37 17.73
C PRO A 33 16.47 6.57 17.42
N ARG A 34 17.04 5.72 16.58
CA ARG A 34 18.39 5.92 16.04
C ARG A 34 18.39 7.20 15.21
N ARG A 35 19.07 8.23 15.68
CA ARG A 35 18.99 9.62 15.19
C ARG A 35 19.45 9.85 13.74
N ASP A 36 20.04 8.88 13.01
CA ASP A 36 20.79 9.18 11.79
C ASP A 36 20.51 8.30 10.57
N HIS A 37 19.36 7.64 10.44
CA HIS A 37 19.10 6.83 9.26
C HIS A 37 17.78 7.20 8.58
N ALA A 38 17.83 8.22 7.70
CA ALA A 38 16.99 8.15 6.50
C ALA A 38 17.28 6.77 5.88
N ALA A 39 16.25 5.94 5.64
CA ALA A 39 16.48 4.66 5.00
C ALA A 39 17.31 4.89 3.76
N PRO A 40 18.46 4.23 3.62
CA PRO A 40 19.27 4.37 2.43
C PRO A 40 18.41 4.01 1.22
N PRO A 41 18.61 4.66 0.08
CA PRO A 41 17.94 4.24 -1.15
C PRO A 41 18.25 2.76 -1.36
N LEU A 42 17.21 1.95 -1.63
CA LEU A 42 17.37 0.53 -1.92
C LEU A 42 18.39 0.35 -3.06
N LYS A 43 19.50 -0.33 -2.78
CA LYS A 43 20.57 -0.58 -3.74
C LYS A 43 20.50 -2.03 -4.21
N PHE A 44 20.61 -2.25 -5.52
CA PHE A 44 20.70 -3.60 -6.08
C PHE A 44 21.94 -4.34 -5.55
N ALA A 45 21.77 -5.63 -5.26
CA ALA A 45 22.82 -6.49 -4.73
C ALA A 45 23.84 -6.98 -5.78
N GLY A 46 23.69 -6.61 -7.05
CA GLY A 46 24.53 -7.03 -8.18
C GLY A 46 24.34 -6.11 -9.39
N GLU A 47 24.79 -6.55 -10.56
CA GLU A 47 24.45 -5.88 -11.81
C GLU A 47 22.93 -5.74 -11.94
N ARG A 48 22.49 -4.57 -12.43
CA ARG A 48 21.06 -4.38 -12.73
C ARG A 48 20.62 -5.52 -13.63
N PRO A 49 19.48 -6.19 -13.35
CA PRO A 49 18.94 -7.16 -14.29
C PRO A 49 18.95 -6.52 -15.69
N ALA A 50 19.55 -7.21 -16.65
CA ALA A 50 19.48 -6.76 -18.04
C ALA A 50 18.02 -6.50 -18.40
N VAL A 51 17.78 -5.61 -19.36
CA VAL A 51 16.46 -5.18 -19.89
C VAL A 51 15.32 -6.13 -19.53
N PRO A 52 14.20 -5.63 -18.94
CA PRO A 52 13.14 -6.48 -18.41
C PRO A 52 12.80 -7.63 -19.36
N GLU A 53 12.92 -8.82 -18.86
CA GLU A 53 12.69 -10.06 -19.60
C GLU A 53 11.25 -10.18 -20.16
N GLN A 54 10.35 -9.31 -19.71
CA GLN A 54 8.98 -9.16 -20.20
C GLN A 54 8.86 -8.79 -21.68
N THR A 55 9.92 -8.22 -22.27
CA THR A 55 9.95 -7.98 -23.72
C THR A 55 10.35 -9.23 -24.52
N ARG A 56 10.74 -10.31 -23.83
CA ARG A 56 11.05 -11.58 -24.47
C ARG A 56 9.85 -12.51 -24.35
N PRO A 57 9.38 -13.10 -25.46
CA PRO A 57 8.33 -14.12 -25.41
C PRO A 57 8.74 -15.25 -24.45
N PHE A 58 7.77 -15.78 -23.70
CA PHE A 58 7.98 -16.93 -22.82
C PHE A 58 8.26 -18.22 -23.62
N SER A 59 7.70 -18.32 -24.81
CA SER A 59 7.94 -19.33 -25.81
C SER A 59 8.36 -18.67 -27.13
N GLY A 60 9.03 -19.43 -28.01
CA GLY A 60 9.50 -18.90 -29.28
C GLY A 60 8.40 -18.38 -30.21
N PRO A 61 8.77 -17.84 -31.39
CA PRO A 61 7.81 -17.27 -32.35
C PRO A 61 6.75 -18.29 -32.86
N ASP A 62 6.97 -19.56 -32.66
CA ASP A 62 6.08 -20.66 -33.05
C ASP A 62 5.08 -21.09 -31.94
N ALA A 63 4.99 -20.32 -30.84
CA ALA A 63 4.01 -20.60 -29.78
C ALA A 63 2.59 -20.58 -30.34
N PRO A 64 1.71 -21.52 -29.90
CA PRO A 64 0.32 -21.57 -30.33
C PRO A 64 -0.42 -20.28 -29.97
N GLU A 65 -1.49 -19.99 -30.75
CA GLU A 65 -2.42 -18.94 -30.40
C GLU A 65 -3.12 -19.25 -29.07
N LEU A 66 -3.58 -18.17 -28.39
CA LEU A 66 -4.14 -18.26 -27.04
C LEU A 66 -5.54 -18.92 -26.96
N ALA A 67 -6.09 -19.43 -28.05
CA ALA A 67 -7.50 -19.81 -28.16
C ALA A 67 -8.02 -20.75 -27.06
N ASP A 68 -7.21 -21.68 -26.59
CA ASP A 68 -7.61 -22.69 -25.61
C ASP A 68 -7.26 -22.34 -24.15
N PHE A 69 -6.71 -21.17 -23.90
CA PHE A 69 -6.30 -20.79 -22.56
C PHE A 69 -7.51 -20.55 -21.64
N SER A 70 -7.39 -21.07 -20.42
CA SER A 70 -8.38 -20.88 -19.37
C SER A 70 -7.74 -20.64 -18.01
N SER A 71 -8.44 -19.91 -17.13
CA SER A 71 -7.94 -19.54 -15.81
C SER A 71 -9.05 -19.46 -14.77
N GLU A 72 -8.71 -19.71 -13.53
CA GLU A 72 -9.55 -19.55 -12.36
C GLU A 72 -9.78 -18.06 -12.00
N VAL A 73 -8.94 -17.19 -12.52
CA VAL A 73 -9.04 -15.73 -12.36
C VAL A 73 -9.30 -15.07 -13.71
N PRO A 74 -9.81 -13.83 -13.74
CA PRO A 74 -9.94 -13.08 -14.99
C PRO A 74 -8.65 -13.04 -15.79
N ILE A 75 -8.79 -13.05 -17.13
CA ILE A 75 -7.69 -12.93 -18.07
C ILE A 75 -7.76 -11.52 -18.68
N ILE A 76 -6.64 -10.81 -18.69
CA ILE A 76 -6.49 -9.52 -19.37
C ILE A 76 -5.47 -9.67 -20.48
N VAL A 77 -5.91 -9.40 -21.70
CA VAL A 77 -5.06 -9.39 -22.89
C VAL A 77 -4.83 -7.93 -23.30
N LEU A 78 -3.55 -7.56 -23.43
CA LEU A 78 -3.12 -6.24 -23.87
C LEU A 78 -2.31 -6.39 -25.16
N ARG A 79 -2.80 -5.83 -26.26
CA ARG A 79 -2.09 -5.86 -27.54
C ARG A 79 -2.00 -4.49 -28.17
N THR A 80 -0.86 -4.19 -28.78
CA THR A 80 -0.70 -3.00 -29.63
C THR A 80 -0.81 -3.38 -31.09
N GLU A 81 -1.35 -2.49 -31.90
CA GLU A 81 -1.33 -2.62 -33.35
C GLU A 81 0.01 -2.12 -33.95
N TRP A 82 0.69 -1.27 -33.20
CA TRP A 82 1.97 -0.64 -33.61
C TRP A 82 3.11 -1.19 -32.75
N PRO A 83 4.03 -1.97 -33.35
CA PRO A 83 5.17 -2.50 -32.61
C PRO A 83 5.95 -1.42 -31.89
N GLY A 84 6.25 -1.64 -30.60
CA GLY A 84 7.03 -0.70 -29.81
C GLY A 84 6.93 -0.95 -28.29
N PRO A 85 7.90 -0.47 -27.53
CA PRO A 85 7.93 -0.67 -26.08
C PRO A 85 6.83 0.15 -25.38
N VAL A 86 6.36 -0.37 -24.25
CA VAL A 86 5.46 0.39 -23.36
C VAL A 86 6.17 1.65 -22.87
N SER A 87 5.47 2.79 -22.94
CA SER A 87 6.00 4.09 -22.57
C SER A 87 6.58 4.13 -21.14
N ARG A 88 7.77 4.67 -21.02
CA ARG A 88 8.43 4.97 -19.74
C ARG A 88 8.16 6.40 -19.25
N SER A 89 7.58 7.24 -20.10
CA SER A 89 7.26 8.63 -19.80
C SER A 89 5.88 8.81 -19.19
N LYS A 90 5.40 10.05 -19.10
CA LYS A 90 4.03 10.35 -18.66
C LYS A 90 2.99 10.14 -19.75
N SER A 91 3.39 10.04 -21.02
CA SER A 91 2.52 9.71 -22.15
C SER A 91 2.14 8.23 -22.11
N TYR A 92 1.02 7.90 -22.73
CA TYR A 92 0.55 6.54 -22.88
C TYR A 92 0.91 5.99 -24.26
N SER A 93 1.27 4.71 -24.33
CA SER A 93 1.26 3.93 -25.57
C SER A 93 -0.13 3.37 -25.80
N SER A 94 -0.61 3.37 -27.04
CA SER A 94 -1.94 2.86 -27.41
C SER A 94 -1.95 1.35 -27.47
N PHE A 95 -2.93 0.75 -26.80
CA PHE A 95 -3.19 -0.68 -26.77
C PHE A 95 -4.70 -0.93 -26.91
N ARG A 96 -5.05 -2.14 -27.26
CA ARG A 96 -6.40 -2.69 -27.11
C ARG A 96 -6.37 -3.68 -25.97
N MET A 97 -7.33 -3.55 -25.06
CA MET A 97 -7.52 -4.45 -23.93
C MET A 97 -8.74 -5.32 -24.16
N GLU A 98 -8.58 -6.61 -23.95
CA GLU A 98 -9.66 -7.58 -23.88
C GLU A 98 -9.68 -8.21 -22.48
N VAL A 99 -10.86 -8.37 -21.91
CA VAL A 99 -11.07 -8.95 -20.58
C VAL A 99 -11.95 -10.17 -20.71
N TYR A 100 -11.53 -11.28 -20.14
CA TYR A 100 -12.28 -12.53 -20.09
C TYR A 100 -12.56 -12.84 -18.64
N GLU A 101 -13.82 -12.92 -18.27
CA GLU A 101 -14.24 -13.14 -16.88
C GLU A 101 -14.85 -14.53 -16.70
N PRO A 102 -14.63 -15.16 -15.52
CA PRO A 102 -15.35 -16.39 -15.16
C PRO A 102 -16.86 -16.16 -15.21
N LYS A 103 -17.61 -17.07 -15.79
CA LYS A 103 -19.08 -17.05 -15.81
C LYS A 103 -19.62 -17.94 -14.70
N GLY A 104 -20.11 -17.34 -13.61
CA GLY A 104 -20.52 -18.07 -12.41
C GLY A 104 -19.31 -18.76 -11.74
N ASN A 105 -19.41 -20.05 -11.47
CA ASN A 105 -18.32 -20.85 -10.86
C ASN A 105 -17.44 -21.55 -11.92
N THR A 106 -17.39 -21.04 -13.16
CA THR A 106 -16.57 -21.62 -14.24
C THR A 106 -15.24 -20.89 -14.37
N LEU A 107 -14.37 -21.42 -15.23
CA LEU A 107 -13.13 -20.75 -15.59
C LEU A 107 -13.40 -19.57 -16.55
N ALA A 108 -12.56 -18.54 -16.49
CA ALA A 108 -12.43 -17.60 -17.59
C ALA A 108 -11.80 -18.33 -18.78
N ARG A 109 -12.40 -18.27 -19.96
CA ARG A 109 -11.94 -18.96 -21.18
C ARG A 109 -11.80 -17.99 -22.33
N VAL A 110 -10.68 -18.00 -23.01
CA VAL A 110 -10.48 -17.17 -24.19
C VAL A 110 -11.43 -17.56 -25.31
N ALA A 111 -11.72 -18.87 -25.45
CA ALA A 111 -12.67 -19.40 -26.43
C ALA A 111 -14.11 -18.86 -26.28
N ASP A 112 -14.51 -18.39 -25.08
CA ASP A 112 -15.87 -17.84 -24.83
C ASP A 112 -16.03 -16.41 -25.34
N GLY A 113 -14.97 -15.80 -25.86
CA GLY A 113 -14.92 -14.40 -26.25
C GLY A 113 -14.79 -13.43 -25.04
N PRO A 114 -14.30 -12.21 -25.26
CA PRO A 114 -14.11 -11.23 -24.20
C PRO A 114 -15.44 -10.67 -23.69
N SER A 115 -15.54 -10.45 -22.36
CA SER A 115 -16.63 -9.71 -21.73
C SER A 115 -16.53 -8.20 -21.98
N LEU A 116 -15.32 -7.71 -22.23
CA LEU A 116 -15.02 -6.32 -22.53
C LEU A 116 -13.89 -6.24 -23.55
N THR A 117 -14.07 -5.37 -24.56
CA THR A 117 -13.00 -4.94 -25.47
C THR A 117 -12.99 -3.42 -25.51
N THR A 118 -11.85 -2.78 -25.23
CA THR A 118 -11.74 -1.31 -25.18
C THR A 118 -10.34 -0.83 -25.56
N PRO A 119 -10.20 0.33 -26.20
CA PRO A 119 -8.92 1.03 -26.27
C PRO A 119 -8.39 1.36 -24.87
N VAL A 120 -7.08 1.28 -24.71
CA VAL A 120 -6.41 1.59 -23.45
C VAL A 120 -5.05 2.22 -23.68
N GLY A 121 -4.77 3.29 -22.95
CA GLY A 121 -3.43 3.83 -22.83
C GLY A 121 -2.65 3.03 -21.78
N LEU A 122 -1.44 2.58 -22.14
CA LEU A 122 -0.57 1.81 -21.26
C LEU A 122 0.76 2.53 -21.05
N ARG A 123 1.23 2.63 -19.80
CA ARG A 123 2.58 3.12 -19.47
C ARG A 123 3.14 2.43 -18.22
N LEU A 124 4.45 2.47 -18.06
CA LEU A 124 5.07 1.90 -16.88
C LEU A 124 4.64 2.63 -15.60
N HIS A 125 4.35 1.84 -14.56
CA HIS A 125 4.02 2.32 -13.22
C HIS A 125 5.17 2.09 -12.24
N GLY A 126 5.17 2.86 -11.14
CA GLY A 126 6.15 2.77 -10.06
C GLY A 126 7.45 3.52 -10.34
N MET A 127 8.35 3.51 -9.37
CA MET A 127 9.68 4.14 -9.45
C MET A 127 10.77 3.06 -9.37
N VAL A 128 10.88 2.38 -8.25
CA VAL A 128 11.84 1.27 -8.06
C VAL A 128 11.39 0.03 -8.84
N SER A 129 10.11 -0.26 -8.84
CA SER A 129 9.52 -1.43 -9.53
C SER A 129 9.75 -1.45 -11.04
N ARG A 130 10.05 -0.31 -11.68
CA ARG A 130 10.47 -0.24 -13.10
C ARG A 130 11.83 -0.91 -13.38
N GLN A 131 12.55 -1.29 -12.34
CA GLN A 131 13.85 -1.95 -12.43
C GLN A 131 13.72 -3.47 -12.29
N PHE A 132 12.54 -3.99 -11.98
CA PHE A 132 12.29 -5.42 -11.88
C PHE A 132 11.97 -6.04 -13.24
N PRO A 133 12.27 -7.32 -13.43
CA PRO A 133 11.87 -8.04 -14.66
C PRO A 133 10.35 -8.05 -14.86
N LYS A 134 9.55 -8.24 -13.82
CA LYS A 134 8.10 -8.17 -13.86
C LYS A 134 7.65 -6.74 -13.59
N LEU A 135 7.25 -6.04 -14.64
CA LEU A 135 6.89 -4.62 -14.59
C LEU A 135 5.45 -4.42 -14.12
N SER A 136 5.19 -3.28 -13.49
CA SER A 136 3.82 -2.81 -13.21
C SER A 136 3.42 -1.76 -14.25
N TYR A 137 2.12 -1.67 -14.51
CA TYR A 137 1.58 -0.78 -15.54
C TYR A 137 0.48 0.11 -14.99
N ARG A 138 0.41 1.32 -15.51
CA ARG A 138 -0.76 2.18 -15.39
C ARG A 138 -1.59 2.04 -16.65
N LEU A 139 -2.88 1.79 -16.47
CA LEU A 139 -3.89 1.75 -17.52
C LEU A 139 -4.71 3.02 -17.48
N GLN A 140 -5.08 3.52 -18.65
CA GLN A 140 -6.13 4.52 -18.82
C GLN A 140 -7.11 4.02 -19.86
N LEU A 141 -8.32 3.65 -19.43
CA LEU A 141 -9.38 3.25 -20.35
C LEU A 141 -9.75 4.45 -21.23
N GLN A 142 -9.93 4.19 -22.53
CA GLN A 142 -10.15 5.22 -23.53
C GLN A 142 -11.34 4.86 -24.41
N ASP A 143 -11.87 5.85 -25.11
CA ASP A 143 -12.74 5.64 -26.25
C ASP A 143 -11.91 5.55 -27.54
N GLU A 144 -12.59 5.41 -28.68
CA GLU A 144 -11.94 5.29 -29.99
C GLU A 144 -11.23 6.59 -30.46
N ASN A 145 -11.44 7.71 -29.76
CA ASN A 145 -10.73 8.99 -29.99
C ASN A 145 -9.53 9.17 -29.03
N ALA A 146 -9.16 8.14 -28.28
CA ALA A 146 -8.14 8.15 -27.23
C ALA A 146 -8.44 9.10 -26.04
N GLU A 147 -9.71 9.51 -25.88
CA GLU A 147 -10.16 10.27 -24.72
C GLU A 147 -10.45 9.34 -23.54
N SER A 148 -10.15 9.79 -22.33
CA SER A 148 -10.32 8.97 -21.13
C SER A 148 -11.80 8.65 -20.88
N ARG A 149 -12.13 7.36 -20.72
CA ARG A 149 -13.47 6.85 -20.54
C ARG A 149 -13.57 6.02 -19.25
N ALA A 150 -14.32 6.52 -18.28
CA ALA A 150 -14.57 5.76 -17.05
C ALA A 150 -15.59 4.62 -17.31
N GLN A 151 -15.21 3.40 -16.89
CA GLN A 151 -16.13 2.25 -16.89
C GLN A 151 -15.75 1.25 -15.80
N PRO A 152 -16.72 0.44 -15.30
CA PRO A 152 -16.45 -0.62 -14.35
C PRO A 152 -15.48 -1.65 -14.92
N LEU A 153 -14.66 -2.26 -14.03
CA LEU A 153 -13.72 -3.29 -14.44
C LEU A 153 -13.63 -4.38 -13.38
N LEU A 154 -13.88 -5.63 -13.76
CA LEU A 154 -13.89 -6.80 -12.87
C LEU A 154 -14.76 -6.62 -11.62
N GLY A 155 -15.97 -6.06 -11.77
CA GLY A 155 -16.91 -5.80 -10.69
C GLY A 155 -16.49 -4.68 -9.73
N MET A 156 -15.46 -3.91 -10.04
CA MET A 156 -15.08 -2.70 -9.29
C MET A 156 -15.74 -1.45 -9.91
N PRO A 157 -16.06 -0.43 -9.10
CA PRO A 157 -16.66 0.82 -9.57
C PRO A 157 -15.89 1.52 -10.67
N GLY A 158 -16.59 2.16 -11.59
CA GLY A 158 -16.03 2.75 -12.79
C GLY A 158 -14.98 3.83 -12.55
N SER A 159 -13.87 3.72 -13.27
CA SER A 159 -12.83 4.74 -13.44
C SER A 159 -12.19 4.59 -14.81
N ALA A 160 -11.55 5.65 -15.28
CA ALA A 160 -10.66 5.53 -16.43
C ALA A 160 -9.27 5.04 -16.02
N ASP A 161 -8.80 5.36 -14.82
CA ASP A 161 -7.43 5.11 -14.38
C ASP A 161 -7.33 3.87 -13.45
N TRP A 162 -6.48 2.92 -13.82
CA TRP A 162 -6.22 1.67 -13.10
C TRP A 162 -4.73 1.38 -13.01
N VAL A 163 -4.36 0.45 -12.13
CA VAL A 163 -2.98 -0.05 -12.02
C VAL A 163 -2.97 -1.58 -12.12
N LEU A 164 -2.15 -2.13 -13.00
CA LEU A 164 -1.75 -3.53 -12.96
C LEU A 164 -0.47 -3.62 -12.14
N GLN A 165 -0.59 -4.05 -10.90
CA GLN A 165 0.57 -4.28 -10.03
C GLN A 165 1.15 -5.65 -10.33
N GLY A 166 2.40 -5.69 -10.79
CA GLY A 166 3.15 -6.91 -11.07
C GLY A 166 3.98 -7.31 -9.85
N PRO A 167 3.51 -8.26 -9.02
CA PRO A 167 4.22 -8.65 -7.80
C PRO A 167 5.51 -9.40 -8.15
N TRP A 168 6.65 -8.75 -8.02
CA TRP A 168 7.98 -9.34 -8.16
C TRP A 168 8.59 -9.67 -6.82
N LEU A 169 8.59 -8.70 -5.88
CA LEU A 169 9.11 -8.89 -4.53
C LEU A 169 8.15 -9.74 -3.69
N ASP A 170 6.86 -9.53 -3.87
CA ASP A 170 5.81 -10.28 -3.20
C ASP A 170 5.60 -11.66 -3.83
N LYS A 171 6.24 -12.67 -3.24
CA LYS A 171 6.12 -14.05 -3.69
C LYS A 171 4.81 -14.74 -3.25
N SER A 172 4.05 -14.09 -2.37
CA SER A 172 2.69 -14.53 -2.06
C SER A 172 1.67 -14.09 -3.12
N LEU A 173 2.04 -13.14 -3.97
CA LEU A 173 1.21 -12.50 -4.99
C LEU A 173 0.01 -11.71 -4.44
N ILE A 174 -0.19 -11.66 -3.10
CA ILE A 174 -1.41 -11.14 -2.46
C ILE A 174 -1.16 -10.08 -1.37
N ARG A 175 0.09 -9.68 -1.09
CA ARG A 175 0.37 -8.73 0.03
C ARG A 175 -0.41 -7.42 -0.11
N ASN A 176 -0.42 -6.81 -1.28
CA ASN A 176 -1.20 -5.61 -1.53
C ASN A 176 -2.70 -5.86 -1.40
N ALA A 177 -3.20 -6.93 -2.01
CA ALA A 177 -4.63 -7.29 -1.98
C ALA A 177 -5.11 -7.53 -0.54
N PHE A 178 -4.36 -8.33 0.23
CA PHE A 178 -4.65 -8.61 1.63
C PHE A 178 -4.58 -7.34 2.49
N SER A 179 -3.52 -6.56 2.36
CA SER A 179 -3.32 -5.35 3.16
C SER A 179 -4.44 -4.33 2.92
N TYR A 180 -4.83 -4.10 1.66
CA TYR A 180 -5.91 -3.17 1.35
C TYR A 180 -7.28 -3.66 1.83
N ASP A 181 -7.52 -4.96 1.73
CA ASP A 181 -8.77 -5.57 2.21
C ASP A 181 -8.85 -5.54 3.74
N LEU A 182 -7.76 -5.89 4.44
CA LEU A 182 -7.66 -5.80 5.89
C LEU A 182 -7.83 -4.34 6.39
N ALA A 183 -7.18 -3.38 5.72
CA ALA A 183 -7.28 -1.96 6.05
C ALA A 183 -8.75 -1.49 6.02
N ARG A 184 -9.49 -1.84 4.94
CA ARG A 184 -10.94 -1.53 4.87
C ARG A 184 -11.73 -2.17 6.00
N ALA A 185 -11.44 -3.43 6.32
CA ALA A 185 -12.10 -4.12 7.42
C ALA A 185 -11.80 -3.49 8.80
N MET A 186 -10.64 -2.87 8.96
CA MET A 186 -10.28 -2.11 10.17
C MET A 186 -10.84 -0.68 10.20
N GLY A 187 -11.51 -0.23 9.13
CA GLY A 187 -12.03 1.14 9.01
C GLY A 187 -11.05 2.16 8.44
N CYS A 188 -9.94 1.71 7.84
CA CYS A 188 -9.04 2.57 7.06
C CYS A 188 -9.51 2.67 5.59
N SER A 189 -9.13 3.74 4.92
CA SER A 189 -9.31 3.85 3.47
C SER A 189 -8.30 2.96 2.74
N GLY A 190 -8.76 2.09 1.85
CA GLY A 190 -7.93 1.18 1.07
C GLY A 190 -8.54 0.85 -0.29
N MET A 191 -7.70 0.71 -1.30
CA MET A 191 -8.11 0.44 -2.68
C MET A 191 -8.64 -0.99 -2.84
N ARG A 192 -9.58 -1.17 -3.79
CA ARG A 192 -10.04 -2.51 -4.18
C ARG A 192 -9.06 -3.10 -5.19
N THR A 193 -8.93 -4.43 -5.17
CA THR A 193 -8.09 -5.18 -6.10
C THR A 193 -8.80 -6.40 -6.64
N ARG A 194 -8.37 -6.87 -7.81
CA ARG A 194 -8.76 -8.17 -8.37
C ARG A 194 -7.53 -8.87 -8.94
N PRO A 195 -7.27 -10.11 -8.58
CA PRO A 195 -6.23 -10.91 -9.24
C PRO A 195 -6.63 -11.18 -10.68
N CYS A 196 -5.66 -11.20 -11.58
CA CYS A 196 -5.86 -11.55 -12.98
C CYS A 196 -4.59 -12.13 -13.58
N GLU A 197 -4.72 -12.94 -14.62
CA GLU A 197 -3.60 -13.35 -15.46
C GLU A 197 -3.50 -12.41 -16.66
N VAL A 198 -2.28 -12.01 -17.01
CA VAL A 198 -2.06 -10.99 -18.03
C VAL A 198 -1.22 -11.53 -19.17
N PHE A 199 -1.66 -11.23 -20.40
CA PHE A 199 -0.92 -11.39 -21.64
C PHE A 199 -0.64 -10.01 -22.23
N LEU A 200 0.58 -9.81 -22.70
CA LEU A 200 1.02 -8.51 -23.23
C LEU A 200 1.85 -8.72 -24.50
N SER A 201 1.30 -8.31 -25.67
CA SER A 201 2.04 -8.23 -26.90
C SER A 201 2.38 -6.79 -27.26
N THR A 202 3.67 -6.54 -27.46
CA THR A 202 4.21 -5.25 -27.98
C THR A 202 4.66 -5.38 -29.43
N ALA A 203 4.43 -6.52 -30.07
CA ALA A 203 4.93 -6.82 -31.42
C ALA A 203 3.87 -6.70 -32.53
N GLY A 204 2.62 -6.36 -32.19
CA GLY A 204 1.54 -6.19 -33.16
C GLY A 204 1.01 -7.48 -33.79
N HIS A 205 1.37 -8.64 -33.28
CA HIS A 205 0.85 -9.93 -33.76
C HIS A 205 -0.36 -10.40 -32.93
N ALA A 206 -1.04 -11.45 -33.40
CA ALA A 206 -2.06 -12.15 -32.62
C ALA A 206 -1.44 -12.66 -31.30
N ILE A 207 -2.22 -12.59 -30.20
CA ILE A 207 -1.75 -13.00 -28.88
C ILE A 207 -1.49 -14.51 -28.86
N ARG A 208 -0.39 -14.87 -28.26
CA ARG A 208 0.09 -16.24 -28.12
C ARG A 208 0.34 -16.57 -26.66
N GLU A 209 0.44 -17.85 -26.34
CA GLU A 209 0.83 -18.30 -25.00
C GLU A 209 2.16 -17.69 -24.55
N GLY A 210 3.07 -17.43 -25.48
CA GLY A 210 4.35 -16.78 -25.24
C GLY A 210 4.29 -15.34 -24.74
N ASP A 211 3.16 -14.65 -24.92
CA ASP A 211 2.93 -13.30 -24.45
C ASP A 211 2.49 -13.26 -22.97
N TYR A 212 2.44 -14.41 -22.28
CA TYR A 212 2.08 -14.49 -20.88
C TYR A 212 3.07 -13.74 -19.98
N VAL A 213 2.59 -12.78 -19.21
CA VAL A 213 3.41 -12.00 -18.27
C VAL A 213 3.11 -12.28 -16.80
N GLY A 214 2.19 -13.19 -16.50
CA GLY A 214 1.97 -13.72 -15.15
C GLY A 214 0.73 -13.19 -14.45
N VAL A 215 0.63 -13.50 -13.16
CA VAL A 215 -0.43 -13.02 -12.28
C VAL A 215 -0.16 -11.56 -11.89
N TYR A 216 -1.19 -10.72 -11.99
CA TYR A 216 -1.20 -9.32 -11.58
C TYR A 216 -2.34 -9.05 -10.61
N GLN A 217 -2.24 -7.95 -9.86
CA GLN A 217 -3.35 -7.37 -9.13
C GLN A 217 -3.85 -6.15 -9.91
N LEU A 218 -5.03 -6.24 -10.54
CA LEU A 218 -5.71 -5.07 -11.05
C LEU A 218 -6.21 -4.24 -9.85
N THR A 219 -5.74 -3.03 -9.73
CA THR A 219 -5.92 -2.18 -8.55
C THR A 219 -6.51 -0.84 -8.93
N GLU A 220 -7.43 -0.34 -8.13
CA GLU A 220 -7.93 1.02 -8.24
C GLU A 220 -6.81 2.04 -8.07
N GLN A 221 -6.76 3.04 -8.96
CA GLN A 221 -5.84 4.17 -8.78
C GLN A 221 -6.31 5.07 -7.63
N ILE A 222 -5.38 5.57 -6.80
CA ILE A 222 -5.70 6.62 -5.83
C ILE A 222 -6.05 7.90 -6.58
N GLU A 223 -7.31 8.26 -6.52
CA GLU A 223 -7.88 9.46 -7.13
C GLU A 223 -9.09 9.94 -6.32
N ARG A 224 -9.50 11.19 -6.54
CA ARG A 224 -10.72 11.72 -5.95
C ARG A 224 -11.96 11.10 -6.61
N GLY A 225 -12.89 10.69 -5.81
CA GLY A 225 -14.22 10.21 -6.26
C GLY A 225 -14.99 9.55 -5.12
N PRO A 226 -16.32 9.50 -5.22
CA PRO A 226 -17.15 8.93 -4.15
C PRO A 226 -16.84 7.46 -3.88
N GLU A 227 -16.40 6.74 -4.91
CA GLU A 227 -16.02 5.32 -4.82
C GLU A 227 -14.51 5.11 -4.65
N ARG A 228 -13.71 6.17 -4.47
CA ARG A 228 -12.25 6.17 -4.32
C ARG A 228 -11.86 6.89 -3.03
N VAL A 229 -11.26 8.07 -3.16
CA VAL A 229 -11.04 8.98 -2.05
C VAL A 229 -12.13 10.03 -2.08
N ASP A 230 -13.10 9.86 -1.19
CA ASP A 230 -14.30 10.69 -1.14
C ASP A 230 -13.99 12.01 -0.42
N VAL A 231 -13.40 12.93 -1.17
CA VAL A 231 -13.25 14.33 -0.77
C VAL A 231 -13.94 15.23 -1.80
N MET A 232 -14.46 16.35 -1.36
CA MET A 232 -15.16 17.31 -2.23
C MET A 232 -14.31 17.72 -3.42
N LYS A 233 -14.95 17.93 -4.57
CA LYS A 233 -14.27 18.48 -5.73
C LYS A 233 -13.80 19.90 -5.40
N LEU A 234 -12.55 20.19 -5.74
CA LEU A 234 -11.94 21.52 -5.60
C LEU A 234 -11.45 21.98 -6.98
N GLY A 235 -12.19 22.92 -7.56
CA GLY A 235 -11.86 23.55 -8.82
C GLY A 235 -10.79 24.63 -8.66
N ALA A 236 -10.06 24.96 -9.74
CA ALA A 236 -8.99 25.96 -9.70
C ALA A 236 -9.51 27.37 -9.35
N GLU A 237 -10.78 27.66 -9.69
CA GLU A 237 -11.43 28.94 -9.47
C GLU A 237 -12.05 29.11 -8.06
N GLU A 238 -12.17 28.00 -7.29
CA GLU A 238 -12.71 28.02 -5.94
C GLU A 238 -11.63 28.48 -4.97
N ASN A 239 -11.75 29.74 -4.50
CA ASN A 239 -10.73 30.35 -3.63
C ASN A 239 -11.31 31.01 -2.36
N SER A 240 -12.62 30.85 -2.06
CA SER A 240 -13.18 31.28 -0.77
C SER A 240 -12.61 30.42 0.37
N GLU A 241 -12.51 30.98 1.57
CA GLU A 241 -11.99 30.29 2.77
C GLU A 241 -12.75 28.95 3.02
N GLU A 242 -14.05 28.94 2.84
CA GLU A 242 -14.86 27.75 2.98
C GLU A 242 -14.50 26.71 1.91
N ALA A 243 -14.46 27.10 0.63
CA ALA A 243 -14.21 26.18 -0.50
C ALA A 243 -12.84 25.52 -0.40
N ILE A 244 -11.79 26.31 -0.08
CA ILE A 244 -10.42 25.80 0.01
C ILE A 244 -10.10 25.08 1.32
N SER A 245 -11.08 24.99 2.27
CA SER A 245 -10.89 24.32 3.56
C SER A 245 -10.74 22.79 3.45
N GLY A 246 -10.90 22.22 2.24
CA GLY A 246 -10.75 20.80 1.97
C GLY A 246 -10.81 20.46 0.50
N GLY A 247 -10.95 19.16 0.19
CA GLY A 247 -10.84 18.65 -1.16
C GLY A 247 -9.39 18.36 -1.55
N TYR A 248 -8.57 17.88 -0.60
CA TYR A 248 -7.15 17.61 -0.85
C TYR A 248 -6.79 16.13 -0.65
N ILE A 249 -5.93 15.63 -1.53
CA ILE A 249 -5.22 14.37 -1.35
C ILE A 249 -3.72 14.70 -1.39
N LEU A 250 -3.00 14.27 -0.37
CA LEU A 250 -1.58 14.48 -0.20
C LEU A 250 -0.86 13.13 -0.12
N ALA A 251 0.44 13.12 -0.36
CA ALA A 251 1.29 11.96 -0.10
C ALA A 251 2.63 12.39 0.47
N CYS A 252 3.03 11.78 1.56
CA CYS A 252 4.43 11.77 1.96
C CYS A 252 5.15 10.75 1.08
N ASP A 253 6.03 11.24 0.20
CA ASP A 253 6.70 10.43 -0.80
C ASP A 253 7.98 11.14 -1.28
N VAL A 254 8.79 10.40 -2.05
CA VAL A 254 10.02 10.92 -2.68
C VAL A 254 9.91 10.83 -4.20
N GLY A 255 10.68 11.67 -4.91
CA GLY A 255 10.73 11.65 -6.37
C GLY A 255 9.95 12.80 -7.02
N GLU A 256 9.49 12.58 -8.25
CA GLU A 256 8.79 13.64 -9.00
C GLU A 256 7.40 13.93 -8.41
N GLY A 257 7.13 15.20 -8.11
CA GLY A 257 5.84 15.66 -7.62
C GLY A 257 5.81 17.15 -7.30
N LYS A 258 4.62 17.68 -7.02
CA LYS A 258 4.43 19.05 -6.54
C LYS A 258 4.50 19.03 -5.01
N TYR A 259 5.65 19.38 -4.47
CA TYR A 259 5.81 19.49 -3.02
C TYR A 259 5.13 20.74 -2.48
N LEU A 260 4.59 20.64 -1.28
CA LEU A 260 4.10 21.80 -0.55
C LEU A 260 5.28 22.68 -0.11
N PRO A 261 5.12 24.02 -0.06
CA PRO A 261 6.23 24.95 0.17
C PRO A 261 7.01 24.69 1.46
N SER A 262 6.32 24.37 2.57
CA SER A 262 6.95 24.10 3.86
C SER A 262 7.49 22.68 4.04
N TRP A 263 7.30 21.78 3.04
CA TRP A 263 7.54 20.35 3.18
C TRP A 263 8.41 19.80 2.06
N LYS A 264 9.51 19.12 2.42
CA LYS A 264 10.41 18.47 1.44
C LYS A 264 9.93 17.09 0.99
N THR A 265 8.94 16.53 1.69
CA THR A 265 8.47 15.15 1.49
C THR A 265 6.97 15.06 1.24
N ILE A 266 6.18 16.11 1.47
CA ILE A 266 4.73 16.10 1.26
C ILE A 266 4.38 16.71 -0.08
N GLN A 267 3.77 15.90 -0.94
CA GLN A 267 3.33 16.24 -2.28
C GLN A 267 1.81 16.43 -2.31
N LEU A 268 1.34 17.39 -3.10
CA LEU A 268 -0.06 17.57 -3.41
C LEU A 268 -0.44 16.66 -4.60
N LYS A 269 -1.30 15.66 -4.37
CA LYS A 269 -1.80 14.73 -5.38
C LYS A 269 -3.12 15.18 -6.01
N TYR A 270 -3.98 15.83 -5.24
CA TYR A 270 -5.23 16.45 -5.70
C TYR A 270 -5.48 17.75 -4.89
N PRO A 271 -5.98 18.81 -5.54
CA PRO A 271 -6.35 18.96 -6.95
C PRO A 271 -5.15 18.92 -7.91
N LYS A 272 -5.42 18.51 -9.18
CA LYS A 272 -4.34 18.38 -10.20
C LYS A 272 -3.79 19.72 -10.66
N ARG A 273 -4.63 20.77 -10.67
CA ARG A 273 -4.32 22.15 -11.04
C ARG A 273 -4.71 23.10 -9.90
N PRO A 274 -3.99 23.10 -8.79
CA PRO A 274 -4.32 23.95 -7.65
C PRO A 274 -4.00 25.42 -7.93
N SER A 275 -4.82 26.32 -7.40
CA SER A 275 -4.47 27.74 -7.32
C SER A 275 -3.38 27.99 -6.27
N ARG A 276 -2.78 29.19 -6.28
CA ARG A 276 -1.81 29.60 -5.25
C ARG A 276 -2.47 29.67 -3.85
N ALA A 277 -3.71 30.15 -3.78
CA ALA A 277 -4.47 30.22 -2.54
C ALA A 277 -4.71 28.83 -1.93
N GLN A 278 -5.10 27.86 -2.75
CA GLN A 278 -5.31 26.46 -2.35
C GLN A 278 -4.01 25.82 -1.81
N ILE A 279 -2.89 26.00 -2.51
CA ILE A 279 -1.57 25.51 -2.04
C ILE A 279 -1.21 26.14 -0.71
N ALA A 280 -1.33 27.46 -0.59
CA ALA A 280 -0.99 28.16 0.64
C ALA A 280 -1.89 27.76 1.81
N TRP A 281 -3.17 27.49 1.56
CA TRP A 281 -4.10 27.08 2.60
C TRP A 281 -3.74 25.70 3.17
N ILE A 282 -3.58 24.69 2.31
CA ILE A 282 -3.27 23.32 2.78
C ILE A 282 -1.88 23.23 3.41
N ASP A 283 -0.92 24.00 2.93
CA ASP A 283 0.41 24.11 3.53
C ASP A 283 0.32 24.68 4.97
N ARG A 284 -0.43 25.78 5.17
CA ARG A 284 -0.68 26.36 6.50
C ARG A 284 -1.43 25.40 7.43
N ALA A 285 -2.41 24.65 6.92
CA ALA A 285 -3.17 23.68 7.71
C ALA A 285 -2.26 22.58 8.26
N LEU A 286 -1.37 22.03 7.44
CA LEU A 286 -0.39 21.04 7.88
C LEU A 286 0.66 21.61 8.84
N VAL A 287 1.15 22.81 8.59
CA VAL A 287 2.06 23.52 9.51
C VAL A 287 1.36 23.78 10.86
N GLY A 288 0.07 24.13 10.83
CA GLY A 288 -0.75 24.28 12.04
C GLY A 288 -0.82 22.98 12.85
N PHE A 289 -1.10 21.87 12.20
CA PHE A 289 -1.11 20.54 12.82
C PHE A 289 0.28 20.20 13.43
N ASP A 290 1.35 20.33 12.67
CA ASP A 290 2.71 20.02 13.13
C ASP A 290 3.11 20.85 14.33
N ARG A 291 2.77 22.15 14.32
CA ARG A 291 3.01 23.06 15.44
C ARG A 291 2.19 22.69 16.67
N ALA A 292 0.89 22.42 16.51
CA ALA A 292 0.01 22.02 17.60
C ALA A 292 0.49 20.72 18.25
N LEU A 293 0.88 19.74 17.45
CA LEU A 293 1.38 18.45 17.94
C LEU A 293 2.73 18.59 18.68
N LYS A 294 3.64 19.47 18.23
CA LYS A 294 4.96 19.67 18.84
C LYS A 294 4.95 20.66 19.99
N GLY A 295 3.88 21.45 20.11
CA GLY A 295 3.73 22.48 21.13
C GLY A 295 3.54 21.94 22.55
N PRO A 296 3.60 22.80 23.57
CA PRO A 296 3.41 22.41 24.97
C PRO A 296 1.98 21.93 25.25
N ASP A 297 0.99 22.50 24.58
CA ASP A 297 -0.43 22.20 24.76
C ASP A 297 -0.92 21.06 23.85
N PHE A 298 -0.02 20.21 23.36
CA PHE A 298 -0.36 19.21 22.32
C PHE A 298 -1.48 18.23 22.73
N ARG A 299 -1.69 18.01 24.03
CA ARG A 299 -2.74 17.16 24.59
C ARG A 299 -4.09 17.85 24.77
N GLU A 300 -4.10 19.19 24.72
CA GLU A 300 -5.33 19.96 24.92
C GLU A 300 -6.28 19.77 23.74
N PRO A 301 -7.52 19.28 23.93
CA PRO A 301 -8.41 18.93 22.82
C PRO A 301 -8.67 20.09 21.84
N ALA A 302 -8.75 21.32 22.33
CA ALA A 302 -9.06 22.50 21.51
C ALA A 302 -7.83 23.17 20.87
N LYS A 303 -6.62 22.91 21.37
CA LYS A 303 -5.39 23.58 20.94
C LYS A 303 -4.35 22.62 20.38
N GLY A 304 -4.38 21.38 20.83
CA GLY A 304 -3.43 20.32 20.44
C GLY A 304 -3.80 19.64 19.14
N TYR A 305 -3.21 18.48 18.92
CA TYR A 305 -3.37 17.74 17.69
C TYR A 305 -4.81 17.33 17.37
N ALA A 306 -5.63 17.07 18.41
CA ALA A 306 -7.02 16.63 18.25
C ALA A 306 -7.91 17.67 17.54
N ALA A 307 -7.54 18.96 17.58
CA ALA A 307 -8.23 20.00 16.82
C ALA A 307 -7.93 19.95 15.29
N HIS A 308 -6.93 19.18 14.86
CA HIS A 308 -6.44 19.14 13.47
C HIS A 308 -6.64 17.81 12.78
N ILE A 309 -6.66 16.70 13.53
CA ILE A 309 -6.70 15.34 12.97
C ILE A 309 -7.89 14.54 13.47
N ASP A 310 -8.41 13.64 12.61
CA ASP A 310 -9.36 12.60 13.03
C ASP A 310 -8.62 11.54 13.84
N VAL A 311 -8.68 11.64 15.14
CA VAL A 311 -7.92 10.78 16.07
C VAL A 311 -8.21 9.31 15.86
N ASP A 312 -9.47 8.93 15.62
CA ASP A 312 -9.85 7.52 15.39
C ASP A 312 -9.30 6.98 14.08
N ALA A 313 -9.31 7.79 13.03
CA ALA A 313 -8.72 7.41 11.76
C ALA A 313 -7.19 7.21 11.90
N TRP A 314 -6.49 8.06 12.65
CA TRP A 314 -5.06 7.90 12.93
C TRP A 314 -4.78 6.68 13.79
N VAL A 315 -5.58 6.39 14.81
CA VAL A 315 -5.48 5.17 15.63
C VAL A 315 -5.61 3.93 14.75
N ASN A 316 -6.64 3.85 13.90
CA ASN A 316 -6.85 2.73 13.00
C ASN A 316 -5.67 2.54 12.04
N TYR A 317 -5.19 3.63 11.45
CA TYR A 317 -4.07 3.61 10.50
C TYR A 317 -2.78 3.13 11.15
N ILE A 318 -2.43 3.66 12.34
CA ILE A 318 -1.22 3.26 13.07
C ILE A 318 -1.30 1.78 13.47
N LEU A 319 -2.43 1.34 14.02
CA LEU A 319 -2.64 -0.08 14.37
C LEU A 319 -2.49 -0.99 13.15
N PHE A 320 -3.03 -0.58 12.00
CA PHE A 320 -2.90 -1.31 10.75
C PHE A 320 -1.43 -1.39 10.28
N GLU A 321 -0.73 -0.26 10.15
CA GLU A 321 0.65 -0.24 9.66
C GLU A 321 1.61 -0.99 10.59
N GLU A 322 1.40 -0.90 11.91
CA GLU A 322 2.17 -1.65 12.88
C GLU A 322 1.89 -3.16 12.82
N LEU A 323 0.66 -3.58 12.55
CA LEU A 323 0.30 -4.99 12.40
C LEU A 323 0.92 -5.59 11.15
N VAL A 324 0.72 -4.95 9.99
CA VAL A 324 1.26 -5.46 8.72
C VAL A 324 2.76 -5.22 8.59
N PHE A 325 3.32 -4.37 9.43
CA PHE A 325 4.74 -4.04 9.49
C PHE A 325 5.30 -3.64 8.13
N ASN A 326 4.69 -2.62 7.52
CA ASN A 326 5.10 -2.13 6.22
C ASN A 326 6.42 -1.35 6.33
N LEU A 327 7.45 -1.77 5.61
CA LEU A 327 8.79 -1.17 5.67
C LEU A 327 8.84 0.27 5.17
N ASP A 328 7.89 0.70 4.35
CA ASP A 328 7.78 2.07 3.82
C ASP A 328 6.78 2.94 4.62
N ALA A 329 6.10 2.38 5.62
CA ALA A 329 5.13 3.10 6.44
C ALA A 329 5.69 4.43 6.98
N TYR A 330 4.84 5.44 7.03
CA TYR A 330 5.08 6.79 7.56
C TYR A 330 6.09 7.65 6.78
N CYS A 331 6.81 7.08 5.79
CA CYS A 331 7.85 7.78 5.06
C CYS A 331 7.60 7.86 3.55
N ARG A 332 6.99 6.82 2.98
CA ARG A 332 6.69 6.69 1.56
C ARG A 332 5.31 6.12 1.40
N SER A 333 4.69 6.44 0.28
CA SER A 333 3.32 5.98 -0.01
C SER A 333 2.35 6.23 1.14
N PHE A 334 2.69 7.17 2.03
CA PHE A 334 1.86 7.58 3.15
C PHE A 334 0.96 8.73 2.71
N TYR A 335 -0.31 8.41 2.48
CA TYR A 335 -1.31 9.36 2.00
C TYR A 335 -2.03 10.04 3.16
N LEU A 336 -2.47 11.27 2.90
CA LEU A 336 -3.35 12.04 3.78
C LEU A 336 -4.48 12.61 2.94
N GLN A 337 -5.65 12.75 3.55
CA GLN A 337 -6.81 13.36 2.94
C GLN A 337 -7.38 14.44 3.87
N LYS A 338 -7.90 15.50 3.27
CA LYS A 338 -8.49 16.62 3.98
C LYS A 338 -9.82 16.99 3.31
N GLU A 339 -10.91 16.63 3.97
CA GLU A 339 -12.25 17.00 3.51
C GLU A 339 -12.57 18.46 3.88
N ARG A 340 -13.51 19.07 3.15
CA ARG A 340 -13.97 20.43 3.38
C ARG A 340 -14.59 20.54 4.79
N GLY A 341 -14.12 21.50 5.59
CA GLY A 341 -14.52 21.65 6.99
C GLY A 341 -14.11 20.48 7.91
N GLY A 342 -13.58 19.37 7.39
CA GLY A 342 -13.21 18.18 8.15
C GLY A 342 -11.79 18.22 8.74
N LEU A 343 -11.40 17.15 9.42
CA LEU A 343 -10.08 16.96 10.00
C LEU A 343 -9.14 16.22 9.04
N ILE A 344 -7.83 16.30 9.24
CA ILE A 344 -6.83 15.57 8.45
C ILE A 344 -6.90 14.08 8.81
N ARG A 345 -7.09 13.22 7.81
CA ARG A 345 -7.16 11.77 7.96
C ARG A 345 -6.02 11.10 7.21
N PRO A 346 -5.39 10.05 7.76
CA PRO A 346 -4.42 9.23 7.02
C PRO A 346 -5.14 8.28 6.06
N GLY A 347 -4.40 7.88 5.01
CA GLY A 347 -4.92 7.00 3.97
C GLY A 347 -5.26 7.73 2.67
N PRO A 348 -5.60 6.96 1.60
CA PRO A 348 -5.70 5.50 1.61
C PRO A 348 -4.36 4.79 1.76
N VAL A 349 -4.39 3.54 2.28
CA VAL A 349 -3.21 2.69 2.35
C VAL A 349 -2.75 2.29 0.95
N TRP A 350 -1.44 2.25 0.73
CA TRP A 350 -0.85 1.99 -0.58
C TRP A 350 0.55 1.38 -0.46
N ASP A 351 0.89 0.48 -1.42
CA ASP A 351 2.24 -0.05 -1.64
C ASP A 351 2.77 -0.91 -0.48
N HIS A 352 2.07 -2.00 -0.20
CA HIS A 352 2.36 -2.95 0.88
C HIS A 352 3.11 -4.21 0.41
N ASP A 353 3.77 -4.17 -0.75
CA ASP A 353 4.55 -5.32 -1.25
C ASP A 353 5.79 -5.62 -0.40
N LEU A 354 6.26 -4.65 0.40
CA LEU A 354 7.32 -4.81 1.40
C LEU A 354 6.82 -5.04 2.84
N ALA A 355 5.52 -5.28 3.02
CA ALA A 355 4.91 -5.61 4.33
C ALA A 355 4.98 -7.11 4.63
N LEU A 356 4.42 -7.51 5.78
CA LEU A 356 4.12 -8.91 6.12
C LEU A 356 5.34 -9.84 6.04
N GLY A 357 6.39 -9.50 6.78
CA GLY A 357 7.54 -10.37 6.95
C GLY A 357 8.76 -10.04 6.11
N HIS A 358 8.78 -8.92 5.38
CA HIS A 358 10.02 -8.40 4.82
C HIS A 358 10.89 -7.73 5.89
N GLN A 359 12.22 -7.79 5.73
CA GLN A 359 13.17 -7.23 6.69
C GLN A 359 14.27 -6.43 6.00
N PHE A 360 14.75 -5.38 6.67
CA PHE A 360 16.04 -4.75 6.34
C PHE A 360 17.23 -5.55 6.88
N PRO A 361 18.45 -5.42 6.30
CA PRO A 361 19.65 -6.02 6.84
C PRO A 361 19.95 -5.49 8.25
N GLY A 362 20.51 -6.35 9.08
CA GLY A 362 20.78 -6.03 10.48
C GLY A 362 19.66 -6.47 11.44
N GLY A 363 18.60 -7.08 10.87
CA GLY A 363 17.52 -7.66 11.63
C GLY A 363 16.50 -6.62 12.05
N THR A 364 15.49 -6.39 11.21
CA THR A 364 14.28 -5.70 11.66
C THR A 364 13.62 -6.57 12.71
N ARG A 365 13.45 -6.04 13.90
CA ARG A 365 12.83 -6.79 14.99
C ARG A 365 11.33 -6.63 14.89
N PHE A 366 10.61 -7.65 14.40
CA PHE A 366 9.14 -7.68 14.41
C PHE A 366 8.54 -7.59 15.81
N THR A 367 9.40 -7.65 16.84
CA THR A 367 9.08 -7.45 18.25
C THR A 367 9.37 -6.03 18.72
N GLN A 368 9.31 -5.04 17.83
CA GLN A 368 9.41 -3.60 18.14
C GLN A 368 8.32 -2.83 17.39
N TRP A 369 8.03 -1.62 17.84
CA TRP A 369 7.19 -0.70 17.10
C TRP A 369 7.95 -0.17 15.90
N TRP A 370 7.36 -0.22 14.71
CA TRP A 370 8.01 0.24 13.49
C TRP A 370 8.25 1.74 13.49
N PHE A 371 7.33 2.53 14.06
CA PHE A 371 7.51 3.98 14.21
C PHE A 371 8.72 4.36 15.11
N VAL A 372 9.23 3.45 15.95
CA VAL A 372 10.45 3.62 16.75
C VAL A 372 11.70 3.25 15.95
N GLU A 373 11.65 2.14 15.21
CA GLU A 373 12.75 1.66 14.35
C GLU A 373 12.98 2.58 13.15
N ARG A 374 11.91 3.15 12.62
CA ARG A 374 11.94 3.95 11.42
C ARG A 374 12.01 5.42 11.73
N TYR A 375 13.02 6.10 11.20
CA TYR A 375 13.00 7.55 11.18
C TYR A 375 11.83 8.03 10.31
N THR A 376 10.86 8.69 10.94
CA THR A 376 9.77 9.34 10.24
C THR A 376 10.12 10.81 10.04
N PRO A 377 10.08 11.37 8.82
CA PRO A 377 10.53 12.72 8.53
C PRO A 377 9.88 13.80 9.41
N HIS A 378 8.68 13.54 9.90
CA HIS A 378 7.87 14.52 10.64
C HIS A 378 7.80 14.25 12.13
N GLN A 379 8.15 13.05 12.59
CA GLN A 379 8.07 12.61 13.99
C GLN A 379 6.64 12.69 14.58
N TRP A 380 5.60 12.64 13.75
CA TRP A 380 4.21 12.76 14.20
C TRP A 380 3.78 11.56 15.04
N ILE A 381 4.05 10.35 14.57
CA ILE A 381 3.60 9.14 15.26
C ILE A 381 4.30 8.99 16.62
N PRO A 382 5.64 9.09 16.74
CA PRO A 382 6.31 9.07 18.03
C PRO A 382 5.74 10.11 19.01
N ARG A 383 5.40 11.31 18.53
CA ARG A 383 4.87 12.37 19.38
C ARG A 383 3.43 12.10 19.83
N LEU A 384 2.57 11.53 18.97
CA LEU A 384 1.22 11.09 19.36
C LEU A 384 1.29 10.01 20.46
N MET A 385 2.26 9.10 20.37
CA MET A 385 2.45 8.05 21.37
C MET A 385 2.95 8.55 22.74
N GLU A 386 3.34 9.81 22.86
CA GLU A 386 3.62 10.44 24.16
C GLU A 386 2.34 10.86 24.91
N ASP A 387 1.18 10.84 24.26
CA ASP A 387 -0.09 11.13 24.91
C ASP A 387 -0.74 9.84 25.45
N PRO A 388 -0.88 9.69 26.78
CA PRO A 388 -1.53 8.52 27.39
C PRO A 388 -2.97 8.31 26.92
N ALA A 389 -3.71 9.40 26.62
CA ALA A 389 -5.08 9.30 26.12
C ALA A 389 -5.12 8.69 24.72
N PHE A 390 -4.19 9.08 23.84
CA PHE A 390 -4.05 8.49 22.50
C PHE A 390 -3.70 6.98 22.60
N VAL A 391 -2.75 6.63 23.46
CA VAL A 391 -2.33 5.25 23.68
C VAL A 391 -3.48 4.39 24.26
N SER A 392 -4.24 4.93 25.23
CA SER A 392 -5.42 4.24 25.77
C SER A 392 -6.45 3.94 24.68
N ARG A 393 -6.73 4.93 23.81
CA ARG A 393 -7.64 4.78 22.68
C ARG A 393 -7.15 3.73 21.68
N MET A 394 -5.84 3.67 21.43
CA MET A 394 -5.23 2.59 20.62
C MET A 394 -5.46 1.21 21.26
N ALA A 395 -5.24 1.07 22.57
CA ALA A 395 -5.41 -0.19 23.28
C ALA A 395 -6.88 -0.67 23.26
N GLU A 396 -7.82 0.23 23.53
CA GLU A 396 -9.26 -0.06 23.45
C GLU A 396 -9.67 -0.49 22.05
N ARG A 397 -9.23 0.23 21.04
CA ARG A 397 -9.51 -0.08 19.65
C ARG A 397 -8.89 -1.41 19.23
N TRP A 398 -7.65 -1.67 19.60
CA TRP A 398 -6.97 -2.94 19.37
C TRP A 398 -7.72 -4.10 19.97
N ALA A 399 -8.09 -4.01 21.24
CA ALA A 399 -8.87 -5.05 21.91
C ALA A 399 -10.20 -5.33 21.21
N GLY A 400 -10.88 -4.29 20.71
CA GLY A 400 -12.09 -4.44 19.90
C GLY A 400 -11.83 -5.19 18.60
N LEU A 401 -10.81 -4.79 17.85
CA LEU A 401 -10.42 -5.42 16.58
C LEU A 401 -9.98 -6.89 16.77
N ARG A 402 -9.26 -7.21 17.85
CA ARG A 402 -8.80 -8.58 18.15
C ARG A 402 -9.93 -9.56 18.46
N ARG A 403 -11.03 -9.06 19.00
CA ARG A 403 -12.24 -9.89 19.24
C ARG A 403 -13.00 -10.21 17.96
N ASP A 404 -12.76 -9.48 16.88
CA ASP A 404 -13.52 -9.60 15.64
C ASP A 404 -12.59 -9.68 14.42
N VAL A 405 -12.37 -8.56 13.74
CA VAL A 405 -11.68 -8.44 12.43
C VAL A 405 -10.28 -9.04 12.44
N LEU A 406 -9.55 -8.88 13.53
CA LEU A 406 -8.16 -9.31 13.71
C LEU A 406 -8.02 -10.59 14.53
N SER A 407 -9.09 -11.36 14.78
CA SER A 407 -8.90 -12.70 15.30
C SER A 407 -8.07 -13.55 14.34
N ASN A 408 -7.21 -14.43 14.84
CA ASN A 408 -6.35 -15.27 13.99
C ASN A 408 -7.16 -16.02 12.94
N THR A 409 -8.30 -16.60 13.34
CA THR A 409 -9.21 -17.31 12.43
C THR A 409 -9.72 -16.42 11.28
N ARG A 410 -10.10 -15.16 11.57
CA ARG A 410 -10.60 -14.26 10.52
C ARG A 410 -9.49 -13.74 9.62
N MET A 411 -8.30 -13.48 10.16
CA MET A 411 -7.14 -13.12 9.35
C MET A 411 -6.75 -14.25 8.41
N ASP A 412 -6.72 -15.48 8.90
CA ASP A 412 -6.43 -16.67 8.10
C ASP A 412 -7.47 -16.90 7.01
N ALA A 413 -8.76 -16.85 7.36
CA ALA A 413 -9.84 -16.98 6.39
C ALA A 413 -9.78 -15.92 5.29
N ARG A 414 -9.38 -14.69 5.62
CA ARG A 414 -9.19 -13.61 4.66
C ARG A 414 -8.03 -13.89 3.71
N ILE A 415 -6.89 -14.35 4.24
CA ILE A 415 -5.74 -14.76 3.42
C ILE A 415 -6.14 -15.90 2.48
N ASP A 416 -6.82 -16.92 3.01
CA ASP A 416 -7.25 -18.08 2.22
C ASP A 416 -8.22 -17.68 1.10
N ALA A 417 -9.19 -16.83 1.40
CA ALA A 417 -10.14 -16.36 0.42
C ALA A 417 -9.48 -15.59 -0.75
N ILE A 418 -8.44 -14.80 -0.46
CA ILE A 418 -7.71 -14.05 -1.48
C ILE A 418 -6.74 -14.95 -2.26
N ALA A 419 -6.14 -15.95 -1.62
CA ALA A 419 -5.18 -16.85 -2.23
C ALA A 419 -5.84 -18.00 -3.01
N ALA A 420 -7.03 -18.45 -2.59
CA ALA A 420 -7.72 -19.62 -3.15
C ALA A 420 -7.88 -19.58 -4.69
N PRO A 421 -8.25 -18.45 -5.33
CA PRO A 421 -8.37 -18.40 -6.78
C PRO A 421 -7.04 -18.59 -7.52
N LEU A 422 -5.90 -18.42 -6.86
CA LEU A 422 -4.57 -18.55 -7.46
C LEU A 422 -3.99 -19.96 -7.33
N LEU A 423 -4.48 -20.74 -6.35
CA LEU A 423 -3.89 -22.04 -5.98
C LEU A 423 -3.98 -23.12 -7.07
N PRO A 424 -5.10 -23.28 -7.80
CA PRO A 424 -5.23 -24.42 -8.71
C PRO A 424 -4.29 -24.40 -9.92
N GLY A 425 -3.87 -23.20 -10.38
CA GLY A 425 -3.08 -23.14 -11.60
C GLY A 425 -2.38 -21.79 -11.83
N ALA A 426 -3.04 -20.66 -11.56
CA ALA A 426 -2.51 -19.34 -11.89
C ALA A 426 -1.18 -19.04 -11.17
N ALA A 427 -1.02 -19.41 -9.89
CA ALA A 427 0.24 -19.25 -9.17
C ALA A 427 1.35 -20.13 -9.76
N GLU A 428 1.04 -21.36 -10.15
CA GLU A 428 2.00 -22.27 -10.78
C GLU A 428 2.51 -21.69 -12.10
N ARG A 429 1.60 -21.28 -13.01
CA ARG A 429 1.94 -20.64 -14.30
C ARG A 429 2.79 -19.36 -14.06
N ASN A 430 2.44 -18.56 -13.06
CA ASN A 430 3.24 -17.40 -12.70
C ASN A 430 4.68 -17.77 -12.33
N PHE A 431 4.89 -18.83 -11.54
CA PHE A 431 6.23 -19.23 -11.11
C PHE A 431 6.98 -20.09 -12.15
N GLN A 432 6.30 -20.67 -13.10
CA GLN A 432 6.92 -21.21 -14.32
C GLN A 432 7.50 -20.07 -15.17
N ARG A 433 6.76 -18.97 -15.33
CA ARG A 433 7.20 -17.76 -16.03
C ARG A 433 8.31 -17.03 -15.27
N TRP A 434 8.16 -16.87 -13.97
CA TRP A 434 9.07 -16.17 -13.09
C TRP A 434 9.63 -17.10 -12.02
N LYS A 435 10.80 -17.65 -12.25
CA LYS A 435 11.47 -18.59 -11.33
C LYS A 435 12.03 -17.87 -10.11
N ILE A 436 11.16 -17.25 -9.30
CA ILE A 436 11.51 -16.39 -8.17
C ILE A 436 11.28 -17.02 -6.79
N LEU A 437 10.62 -18.19 -6.70
CA LEU A 437 10.54 -18.94 -5.44
C LEU A 437 11.95 -19.37 -5.01
N ASN A 438 12.22 -19.32 -3.70
CA ASN A 438 13.53 -19.62 -3.11
C ASN A 438 14.70 -18.78 -3.68
N VAL A 439 14.42 -17.62 -4.28
CA VAL A 439 15.42 -16.68 -4.75
C VAL A 439 15.59 -15.54 -3.73
N LYS A 440 16.84 -15.22 -3.39
CA LYS A 440 17.15 -14.10 -2.48
C LYS A 440 16.65 -12.78 -3.03
N SER A 441 16.43 -11.82 -2.11
CA SER A 441 16.10 -10.45 -2.50
C SER A 441 17.15 -9.87 -3.45
N PRO A 442 16.75 -9.18 -4.54
CA PRO A 442 17.68 -8.43 -5.38
C PRO A 442 18.28 -7.22 -4.67
N PHE A 443 17.73 -6.84 -3.52
CA PHE A 443 18.28 -5.76 -2.69
C PHE A 443 19.13 -6.29 -1.56
N ARG A 444 20.29 -5.71 -1.37
CA ARG A 444 21.16 -6.05 -0.22
C ARG A 444 20.48 -5.76 1.11
N GLU A 445 19.64 -4.73 1.12
CA GLU A 445 19.02 -4.15 2.30
C GLU A 445 17.70 -4.83 2.68
N VAL A 446 17.12 -5.67 1.83
CA VAL A 446 15.85 -6.35 2.12
C VAL A 446 16.06 -7.85 2.20
N LYS A 447 15.71 -8.44 3.31
CA LYS A 447 15.61 -9.88 3.51
C LYS A 447 14.14 -10.27 3.56
N TYR A 448 13.83 -11.46 3.07
CA TYR A 448 12.49 -12.04 3.22
C TYR A 448 12.53 -13.11 4.29
N LEU A 449 11.58 -13.12 5.22
CA LEU A 449 11.36 -14.29 6.06
C LEU A 449 11.05 -15.54 5.23
N THR A 450 10.46 -15.31 4.08
CA THR A 450 9.85 -16.34 3.21
C THR A 450 10.71 -16.77 2.03
N TYR A 451 11.95 -16.32 1.87
CA TYR A 451 12.74 -16.76 0.70
C TYR A 451 13.32 -18.18 0.81
N ALA A 452 13.26 -18.78 1.98
CA ALA A 452 13.57 -20.21 2.12
C ALA A 452 12.40 -21.11 1.68
N THR A 453 11.22 -20.55 1.42
CA THR A 453 10.05 -21.31 0.96
C THR A 453 10.19 -21.70 -0.51
N LYS A 454 9.82 -22.93 -0.83
CA LYS A 454 9.97 -23.50 -2.16
C LYS A 454 8.66 -23.54 -2.96
N THR A 455 7.55 -23.43 -2.27
CA THR A 455 6.22 -23.57 -2.85
C THR A 455 5.33 -22.35 -2.52
N TYR A 456 4.30 -22.14 -3.35
CA TYR A 456 3.33 -21.08 -3.12
C TYR A 456 2.51 -21.28 -1.81
N PRO A 457 2.02 -22.50 -1.49
CA PRO A 457 1.37 -22.75 -0.18
C PRO A 457 2.25 -22.41 1.02
N GLU A 458 3.56 -22.68 0.96
CA GLU A 458 4.49 -22.26 2.04
C GLU A 458 4.58 -20.73 2.17
N GLN A 459 4.47 -19.98 1.05
CA GLN A 459 4.41 -18.51 1.10
C GLN A 459 3.15 -18.02 1.83
N ILE A 460 2.01 -18.66 1.59
CA ILE A 460 0.75 -18.33 2.25
C ILE A 460 0.81 -18.66 3.75
N ALA A 461 1.33 -19.84 4.11
CA ALA A 461 1.52 -20.24 5.49
C ALA A 461 2.43 -19.26 6.26
N ALA A 462 3.52 -18.80 5.63
CA ALA A 462 4.43 -17.84 6.22
C ALA A 462 3.80 -16.44 6.47
N LEU A 463 2.84 -16.03 5.64
CA LEU A 463 2.08 -14.79 5.91
C LEU A 463 1.21 -14.92 7.16
N LYS A 464 0.51 -16.05 7.31
CA LYS A 464 -0.34 -16.34 8.48
C LYS A 464 0.50 -16.36 9.76
N GLU A 465 1.62 -17.10 9.73
CA GLU A 465 2.53 -17.20 10.86
C GLU A 465 3.07 -15.84 11.29
N PHE A 466 3.49 -15.01 10.33
CA PHE A 466 3.93 -13.64 10.62
C PHE A 466 2.84 -12.81 11.32
N LEU A 467 1.61 -12.83 10.80
CA LEU A 467 0.51 -12.08 11.38
C LEU A 467 0.14 -12.55 12.78
N HIS A 468 0.16 -13.86 13.03
CA HIS A 468 -0.12 -14.42 14.37
C HIS A 468 0.93 -13.94 15.37
N GLN A 469 2.21 -14.11 15.05
CA GLN A 469 3.32 -13.68 15.91
C GLN A 469 3.29 -12.16 16.16
N ARG A 470 3.00 -11.37 15.11
CA ARG A 470 2.95 -9.92 15.24
C ARG A 470 1.75 -9.46 16.07
N ALA A 471 0.57 -10.05 15.86
CA ALA A 471 -0.62 -9.74 16.63
C ALA A 471 -0.45 -10.11 18.11
N GLU A 472 0.12 -11.28 18.41
CA GLU A 472 0.44 -11.72 19.77
C GLU A 472 1.44 -10.78 20.46
N TRP A 473 2.46 -10.33 19.73
CA TRP A 473 3.39 -9.32 20.23
C TRP A 473 2.69 -8.00 20.57
N MET A 474 1.76 -7.54 19.73
CA MET A 474 0.98 -6.32 19.95
C MET A 474 -0.02 -6.52 21.10
N ASP A 475 -0.64 -7.69 21.24
CA ASP A 475 -1.52 -8.05 22.36
C ASP A 475 -0.82 -7.81 23.70
N ALA A 476 0.43 -8.30 23.84
CA ALA A 476 1.20 -8.16 25.07
C ALA A 476 1.54 -6.69 25.44
N ARG A 477 1.41 -5.75 24.50
CA ARG A 477 1.77 -4.33 24.68
C ARG A 477 0.60 -3.38 24.73
N LEU A 478 -0.51 -3.74 24.12
CA LEU A 478 -1.74 -2.98 24.08
C LEU A 478 -2.82 -3.51 25.01
N SER A 479 -2.58 -4.66 25.67
CA SER A 479 -3.51 -5.13 26.72
C SER A 479 -3.43 -4.21 27.93
N PRO A 480 -4.60 -3.86 28.53
CA PRO A 480 -4.61 -3.17 29.80
C PRO A 480 -3.82 -4.01 30.81
N GLN A 481 -2.74 -3.49 31.37
CA GLN A 481 -2.05 -4.17 32.46
C GLN A 481 -3.02 -4.19 33.65
N PRO A 482 -3.34 -5.39 34.23
CA PRO A 482 -4.05 -5.41 35.51
C PRO A 482 -3.23 -4.60 36.49
N GLY A 483 -3.88 -3.65 37.15
CA GLY A 483 -3.23 -2.68 38.02
C GLY A 483 -2.21 -3.30 38.96
N LYS A 484 -0.98 -2.79 38.89
CA LYS A 484 0.00 -2.90 39.96
C LYS A 484 -0.19 -1.77 40.92
#